data_18ea565a7c11bf58c719d048cb958c72
#
_entry.id   18ea565a7c11bf58c719d048cb958c72
#
_cell.length_a   1.000
_cell.length_b   1.000
_cell.length_c   1.000
_cell.angle_alpha   90.00
_cell.angle_beta   90.00
_cell.angle_gamma   90.00
#
_symmetry.space_group_name_H-M   'P 1'
#
loop_
_entity.id
_entity.type
_entity.pdbx_description
1 polymer ?
#
loop_
_entity_poly.entity_id
_entity_poly.type
_entity_poly.pdbx_seq_one_letter_code
_entity_poly.pdbx_strand_id
1 'polypeptide(L)'
;MLIAQINPVAGDLEGNLKKIHWAAEQGIQSKGETLVLPAYALTGWPLGDLAYSKSFMAKVHKTLEKVYHNDREILTAIPDGAGGATPVLVNAKGVHYGNHFTISGLAVAVSIGFEPVNCNGVDKLIVLDARPFRSGTVTETLEHARTFASRIRLPLVYTNLVGGNDSAVFAGGSFMLDLDGGFIECLPLWKEGVAGVDEVSWPWTSEPENTWRALTMGVGDYVRKNGFNGVLLGLSGGFDSALCAAIAVDALGADKVRAVMMPSVFTSEESLNDARAVAECLGIRYDILPIVDPVKAMEDVLAPVFAGKDRDATEENLQARMRGTMLMALSNKFGDLLLATCNKSEEAVGYSTLYGDMCGGFAPIKDLYKTDAYALARWRNENHPRWIENDIKRVMPDNLITKAPTAELRPNQKDEDSLPPYPTLDAILKMMIENDAGVDEVVAAGYDEATVRKVWSMLHRAEFKRKQGAQGIKLSRRSFDEDWNFPVTKKV
;
A
#
# COMPACT_ATOMS: atom_id res chain seq x y z
N MET A 1 16.27 -11.54 25.69
CA MET A 1 15.38 -10.59 25.00
C MET A 1 14.55 -11.35 23.99
N LEU A 2 13.27 -11.03 23.89
CA LEU A 2 12.37 -11.51 22.83
C LEU A 2 12.08 -10.38 21.89
N ILE A 3 11.92 -10.66 20.61
CA ILE A 3 11.41 -9.71 19.63
C ILE A 3 9.98 -10.08 19.24
N ALA A 4 9.17 -9.06 18.98
CA ALA A 4 7.84 -9.26 18.44
C ALA A 4 7.53 -8.21 17.36
N GLN A 5 6.61 -8.56 16.48
CA GLN A 5 6.04 -7.65 15.48
C GLN A 5 4.52 -7.80 15.49
N ILE A 6 3.84 -6.67 15.52
CA ILE A 6 2.38 -6.59 15.61
C ILE A 6 1.81 -5.68 14.55
N ASN A 7 0.52 -5.85 14.25
CA ASN A 7 -0.25 -5.02 13.32
C ASN A 7 -1.14 -4.04 14.11
N PRO A 8 -0.64 -2.88 14.53
CA PRO A 8 -1.43 -1.93 15.28
C PRO A 8 -2.39 -1.15 14.37
N VAL A 9 -3.45 -0.63 14.98
CA VAL A 9 -4.35 0.35 14.35
C VAL A 9 -3.93 1.74 14.79
N ALA A 10 -3.75 2.66 13.83
CA ALA A 10 -3.36 4.03 14.13
C ALA A 10 -4.40 4.71 15.06
N GLY A 11 -3.95 5.20 16.21
CA GLY A 11 -4.78 5.86 17.21
C GLY A 11 -5.56 4.96 18.17
N ASP A 12 -5.66 3.65 17.94
CA ASP A 12 -6.37 2.70 18.83
C ASP A 12 -5.47 2.22 19.98
N LEU A 13 -5.30 3.05 21.00
CA LEU A 13 -4.44 2.73 22.15
C LEU A 13 -4.89 1.48 22.92
N GLU A 14 -6.19 1.25 23.06
CA GLU A 14 -6.72 0.12 23.83
C GLU A 14 -6.61 -1.20 23.05
N GLY A 15 -6.89 -1.19 21.73
CA GLY A 15 -6.72 -2.36 20.86
C GLY A 15 -5.25 -2.74 20.72
N ASN A 16 -4.37 -1.76 20.53
CA ASN A 16 -2.93 -1.97 20.42
C ASN A 16 -2.32 -2.45 21.76
N LEU A 17 -2.79 -1.96 22.90
CA LEU A 17 -2.39 -2.46 24.22
C LEU A 17 -2.70 -3.95 24.39
N LYS A 18 -3.88 -4.41 23.93
CA LYS A 18 -4.22 -5.83 23.93
C LYS A 18 -3.27 -6.67 23.08
N LYS A 19 -2.84 -6.17 21.93
CA LYS A 19 -1.84 -6.80 21.06
C LYS A 19 -0.46 -6.88 21.73
N ILE A 20 -0.05 -5.83 22.44
CA ILE A 20 1.19 -5.82 23.23
C ILE A 20 1.13 -6.88 24.34
N HIS A 21 0.02 -6.95 25.08
CA HIS A 21 -0.19 -7.96 26.11
C HIS A 21 -0.19 -9.38 25.52
N TRP A 22 -0.88 -9.61 24.39
CA TRP A 22 -0.82 -10.87 23.67
C TRP A 22 0.62 -11.26 23.33
N ALA A 23 1.41 -10.35 22.78
CA ALA A 23 2.80 -10.62 22.46
C ALA A 23 3.64 -10.94 23.72
N ALA A 24 3.37 -10.26 24.84
CA ALA A 24 4.03 -10.54 26.12
C ALA A 24 3.64 -11.93 26.70
N GLU A 25 2.46 -12.43 26.41
CA GLU A 25 1.98 -13.74 26.84
C GLU A 25 2.54 -14.90 26.02
N GLN A 26 2.78 -14.70 24.70
CA GLN A 26 3.28 -15.78 23.82
C GLN A 26 4.67 -16.30 24.24
N GLY A 27 5.53 -15.46 24.77
CA GLY A 27 6.87 -15.82 25.21
C GLY A 27 6.94 -16.51 26.60
N ILE A 28 5.97 -17.32 27.00
CA ILE A 28 5.79 -17.86 28.38
C ILE A 28 7.00 -18.67 28.91
N GLN A 29 7.80 -19.27 28.02
CA GLN A 29 8.94 -20.09 28.44
C GLN A 29 10.14 -19.30 28.98
N SER A 30 10.18 -17.98 28.77
CA SER A 30 11.29 -17.09 29.14
C SER A 30 10.83 -15.97 30.08
N LYS A 31 10.35 -16.30 31.27
CA LYS A 31 9.98 -15.31 32.31
C LYS A 31 11.15 -14.40 32.62
N GLY A 32 10.87 -13.07 32.68
CA GLY A 32 11.86 -12.06 33.03
C GLY A 32 12.68 -11.53 31.83
N GLU A 33 12.43 -11.99 30.60
CA GLU A 33 13.05 -11.42 29.43
C GLU A 33 12.30 -10.16 28.97
N THR A 34 13.05 -9.15 28.53
CA THR A 34 12.49 -7.94 27.96
C THR A 34 11.92 -8.25 26.57
N LEU A 35 10.67 -7.83 26.33
CA LEU A 35 10.04 -7.85 25.01
C LEU A 35 10.37 -6.58 24.25
N VAL A 36 10.97 -6.70 23.08
CA VAL A 36 11.29 -5.60 22.18
C VAL A 36 10.26 -5.57 21.05
N LEU A 37 9.53 -4.47 20.97
CA LEU A 37 8.49 -4.19 20.00
C LEU A 37 8.95 -3.11 19.02
N PRO A 38 8.37 -3.00 17.82
CA PRO A 38 8.63 -1.92 16.89
C PRO A 38 8.34 -0.54 17.48
N ALA A 39 8.89 0.50 16.85
CA ALA A 39 8.42 1.86 17.07
C ALA A 39 6.92 1.95 16.80
N TYR A 40 6.24 2.79 17.57
CA TYR A 40 4.80 3.04 17.44
C TYR A 40 3.89 1.81 17.67
N ALA A 41 4.39 0.75 18.32
CA ALA A 41 3.57 -0.44 18.61
C ALA A 41 2.29 -0.11 19.38
N LEU A 42 2.34 0.85 20.32
CA LEU A 42 1.17 1.29 21.09
C LEU A 42 0.24 2.22 20.31
N THR A 43 0.78 3.09 19.46
CA THR A 43 0.02 4.16 18.79
C THR A 43 -0.42 3.81 17.38
N GLY A 44 0.24 2.85 16.75
CA GLY A 44 0.19 2.67 15.30
C GLY A 44 0.94 3.78 14.56
N TRP A 45 1.11 3.64 13.26
CA TRP A 45 1.77 4.59 12.34
C TRP A 45 1.25 4.38 10.91
N PRO A 46 1.09 5.43 10.08
CA PRO A 46 1.28 6.86 10.35
C PRO A 46 0.15 7.44 11.24
N LEU A 47 0.45 8.52 11.93
CA LEU A 47 -0.50 9.18 12.85
C LEU A 47 -1.02 10.53 12.34
N GLY A 48 -0.39 11.09 11.30
CA GLY A 48 -0.73 12.44 10.84
C GLY A 48 -0.80 13.44 12.00
N ASP A 49 -1.84 14.25 12.04
CA ASP A 49 -2.04 15.29 13.06
C ASP A 49 -2.27 14.75 14.48
N LEU A 50 -2.60 13.47 14.64
CA LEU A 50 -2.71 12.86 15.99
C LEU A 50 -1.39 12.94 16.76
N ALA A 51 -0.24 12.82 16.07
CA ALA A 51 1.07 12.92 16.69
C ALA A 51 1.32 14.27 17.41
N TYR A 52 0.68 15.33 16.96
CA TYR A 52 0.79 16.69 17.53
C TYR A 52 -0.34 17.03 18.51
N SER A 53 -1.34 16.16 18.64
CA SER A 53 -2.48 16.39 19.55
C SER A 53 -2.11 16.20 21.01
N LYS A 54 -2.09 17.29 21.79
CA LYS A 54 -1.80 17.26 23.23
C LYS A 54 -2.71 16.30 23.99
N SER A 55 -4.00 16.25 23.64
CA SER A 55 -4.97 15.35 24.27
C SER A 55 -4.72 13.89 23.95
N PHE A 56 -4.30 13.58 22.72
CA PHE A 56 -3.90 12.23 22.31
C PHE A 56 -2.61 11.82 23.03
N MET A 57 -1.58 12.66 23.02
CA MET A 57 -0.33 12.38 23.71
C MET A 57 -0.49 12.17 25.21
N ALA A 58 -1.37 12.92 25.87
CA ALA A 58 -1.70 12.69 27.28
C ALA A 58 -2.32 11.30 27.51
N LYS A 59 -3.16 10.81 26.57
CA LYS A 59 -3.70 9.44 26.62
C LYS A 59 -2.61 8.40 26.38
N VAL A 60 -1.69 8.64 25.42
CA VAL A 60 -0.54 7.75 25.15
C VAL A 60 0.27 7.56 26.43
N HIS A 61 0.70 8.64 27.10
CA HIS A 61 1.46 8.58 28.36
C HIS A 61 0.72 7.81 29.47
N LYS A 62 -0.59 8.07 29.63
CA LYS A 62 -1.41 7.35 30.61
C LYS A 62 -1.53 5.86 30.27
N THR A 63 -1.60 5.50 28.99
CA THR A 63 -1.72 4.10 28.56
C THR A 63 -0.39 3.36 28.68
N LEU A 64 0.75 4.06 28.54
CA LEU A 64 2.08 3.48 28.78
C LEU A 64 2.22 2.86 30.18
N GLU A 65 1.61 3.43 31.21
CA GLU A 65 1.62 2.89 32.58
C GLU A 65 1.01 1.49 32.67
N LYS A 66 0.15 1.10 31.69
CA LYS A 66 -0.50 -0.20 31.63
C LYS A 66 0.23 -1.22 30.75
N VAL A 67 1.30 -0.79 30.05
CA VAL A 67 2.02 -1.64 29.10
C VAL A 67 2.80 -2.76 29.78
N TYR A 68 3.33 -2.51 31.01
CA TYR A 68 3.99 -3.56 31.81
C TYR A 68 3.02 -4.71 32.11
N HIS A 69 3.40 -5.93 31.75
CA HIS A 69 2.52 -7.09 31.82
C HIS A 69 3.31 -8.38 32.13
N ASN A 70 2.77 -9.23 32.99
CA ASN A 70 3.33 -10.56 33.35
C ASN A 70 4.81 -10.52 33.79
N ASP A 71 5.20 -9.56 34.63
CA ASP A 71 6.58 -9.35 35.11
C ASP A 71 7.61 -9.18 33.97
N ARG A 72 7.16 -8.69 32.81
CA ARG A 72 7.99 -8.51 31.62
C ARG A 72 8.21 -7.04 31.31
N GLU A 73 9.48 -6.66 31.18
CA GLU A 73 9.85 -5.35 30.67
C GLU A 73 9.51 -5.25 29.19
N ILE A 74 9.05 -4.07 28.76
CA ILE A 74 8.67 -3.82 27.37
C ILE A 74 9.40 -2.60 26.85
N LEU A 75 10.16 -2.78 25.76
CA LEU A 75 10.85 -1.74 25.04
C LEU A 75 10.12 -1.46 23.71
N THR A 76 9.77 -0.21 23.48
CA THR A 76 9.18 0.29 22.23
C THR A 76 9.53 1.76 22.04
N ALA A 77 8.91 2.45 21.08
CA ALA A 77 8.98 3.91 20.98
C ALA A 77 7.59 4.50 20.75
N ILE A 78 7.41 5.73 21.19
CA ILE A 78 6.18 6.51 21.04
C ILE A 78 6.47 7.82 20.30
N PRO A 79 5.47 8.51 19.72
CA PRO A 79 5.63 9.83 19.13
C PRO A 79 6.23 10.81 20.15
N ASP A 80 7.13 11.67 19.68
CA ASP A 80 7.74 12.72 20.52
C ASP A 80 6.95 14.05 20.51
N GLY A 81 5.86 14.12 19.73
CA GLY A 81 5.07 15.32 19.53
C GLY A 81 5.69 16.36 18.59
N ALA A 82 6.83 16.05 17.98
CA ALA A 82 7.56 16.91 17.06
C ALA A 82 7.76 16.28 15.66
N GLY A 83 7.15 15.10 15.44
CA GLY A 83 7.23 14.36 14.17
C GLY A 83 8.20 13.19 14.18
N GLY A 84 8.93 12.99 15.29
CA GLY A 84 9.80 11.86 15.53
C GLY A 84 9.25 10.87 16.55
N ALA A 85 10.13 10.03 17.09
CA ALA A 85 9.81 9.07 18.14
C ALA A 85 10.85 9.05 19.25
N THR A 86 10.37 8.77 20.47
CA THR A 86 11.21 8.61 21.65
C THR A 86 11.15 7.17 22.14
N PRO A 87 12.29 6.45 22.28
CA PRO A 87 12.32 5.13 22.87
C PRO A 87 11.86 5.16 24.34
N VAL A 88 11.11 4.15 24.73
CA VAL A 88 10.60 3.99 26.09
C VAL A 88 10.75 2.55 26.56
N LEU A 89 11.28 2.38 27.77
CA LEU A 89 11.31 1.12 28.50
C LEU A 89 10.30 1.18 29.65
N VAL A 90 9.35 0.24 29.66
CA VAL A 90 8.34 0.12 30.70
C VAL A 90 8.62 -1.14 31.52
N ASN A 91 8.78 -0.98 32.85
CA ASN A 91 9.04 -2.06 33.78
C ASN A 91 8.33 -1.84 35.12
N ALA A 92 8.56 -2.69 36.10
CA ALA A 92 7.95 -2.60 37.44
C ALA A 92 8.22 -1.26 38.17
N LYS A 93 9.26 -0.50 37.78
CA LYS A 93 9.62 0.80 38.37
C LYS A 93 8.96 1.97 37.67
N GLY A 94 8.25 1.71 36.54
CA GLY A 94 7.56 2.72 35.74
C GLY A 94 8.07 2.85 34.31
N VAL A 95 7.85 4.04 33.74
CA VAL A 95 8.19 4.38 32.34
C VAL A 95 9.49 5.17 32.31
N HIS A 96 10.46 4.71 31.53
CA HIS A 96 11.77 5.33 31.36
C HIS A 96 12.00 5.73 29.92
N TYR A 97 12.39 6.96 29.68
CA TYR A 97 12.60 7.55 28.35
C TYR A 97 14.10 7.72 28.06
N GLY A 98 14.51 7.52 26.82
CA GLY A 98 15.86 7.79 26.35
C GLY A 98 16.40 6.76 25.38
N ASN A 99 17.64 6.93 24.97
CA ASN A 99 18.29 6.09 23.96
C ASN A 99 19.30 5.09 24.55
N HIS A 100 19.45 5.04 25.89
CA HIS A 100 20.36 4.12 26.58
C HIS A 100 19.66 3.52 27.78
N PHE A 101 19.69 2.21 27.90
CA PHE A 101 19.08 1.45 28.99
C PHE A 101 20.01 0.35 29.49
N THR A 102 19.73 -0.14 30.70
CA THR A 102 20.28 -1.41 31.16
C THR A 102 19.15 -2.45 31.15
N ILE A 103 19.28 -3.46 30.31
CA ILE A 103 18.27 -4.50 30.10
C ILE A 103 18.90 -5.86 30.38
N SER A 104 18.35 -6.59 31.36
CA SER A 104 18.90 -7.91 31.79
C SER A 104 20.39 -7.87 32.11
N GLY A 105 20.89 -6.76 32.66
CA GLY A 105 22.29 -6.54 33.00
C GLY A 105 23.18 -6.08 31.84
N LEU A 106 22.67 -5.98 30.62
CA LEU A 106 23.38 -5.50 29.45
C LEU A 106 23.13 -4.00 29.23
N ALA A 107 24.17 -3.25 28.91
CA ALA A 107 24.06 -1.87 28.45
C ALA A 107 23.61 -1.87 26.98
N VAL A 108 22.49 -1.22 26.66
CA VAL A 108 21.95 -1.17 25.30
C VAL A 108 21.80 0.26 24.82
N ALA A 109 22.12 0.50 23.56
CA ALA A 109 21.73 1.70 22.82
C ALA A 109 20.48 1.40 21.97
N VAL A 110 19.58 2.37 21.88
CA VAL A 110 18.33 2.25 21.11
C VAL A 110 18.27 3.36 20.07
N SER A 111 18.12 2.97 18.81
CA SER A 111 17.92 3.87 17.67
C SER A 111 16.49 3.75 17.13
N ILE A 112 15.97 4.83 16.60
CA ILE A 112 14.75 4.85 15.79
C ILE A 112 15.16 4.73 14.32
N GLY A 113 14.71 3.66 13.65
CA GLY A 113 15.29 3.32 12.37
C GLY A 113 16.81 3.17 12.51
N PHE A 114 17.57 3.56 11.51
CA PHE A 114 19.05 3.55 11.58
C PHE A 114 19.64 4.94 11.88
N GLU A 115 18.90 5.77 12.63
CA GLU A 115 19.42 7.09 13.03
C GLU A 115 20.66 6.95 13.94
N PRO A 116 21.61 7.88 13.84
CA PRO A 116 22.83 7.81 14.64
C PRO A 116 22.54 7.82 16.15
N VAL A 117 23.15 6.88 16.87
CA VAL A 117 23.15 6.81 18.34
C VAL A 117 24.54 6.50 18.85
N ASN A 118 24.87 7.02 20.03
CA ASN A 118 26.19 6.73 20.64
C ASN A 118 26.23 5.26 21.11
N CYS A 119 27.13 4.48 20.53
CA CYS A 119 27.34 3.06 20.86
C CYS A 119 28.59 2.81 21.76
N ASN A 120 29.20 3.85 22.33
CA ASN A 120 30.38 3.66 23.19
C ASN A 120 29.97 3.03 24.54
N GLY A 121 30.61 1.92 24.88
CA GLY A 121 30.38 1.25 26.16
C GLY A 121 29.05 0.49 26.26
N VAL A 122 28.42 0.19 25.14
CA VAL A 122 27.19 -0.66 25.11
C VAL A 122 27.53 -2.06 24.61
N ASP A 123 26.72 -3.02 25.06
CA ASP A 123 26.86 -4.44 24.73
C ASP A 123 26.03 -4.83 23.49
N LYS A 124 25.00 -4.02 23.13
CA LYS A 124 24.07 -4.34 22.03
C LYS A 124 23.40 -3.07 21.51
N LEU A 125 23.11 -3.06 20.21
CA LEU A 125 22.28 -2.05 19.56
C LEU A 125 20.86 -2.61 19.30
N ILE A 126 19.84 -1.80 19.59
CA ILE A 126 18.44 -2.10 19.28
C ILE A 126 17.93 -1.03 18.33
N VAL A 127 17.40 -1.44 17.19
CA VAL A 127 16.79 -0.57 16.19
C VAL A 127 15.29 -0.82 16.21
N LEU A 128 14.53 0.16 16.70
CA LEU A 128 13.08 0.16 16.66
C LEU A 128 12.64 0.91 15.40
N ASP A 129 11.92 0.24 14.51
CA ASP A 129 11.52 0.82 13.23
C ASP A 129 10.00 0.75 13.02
N ALA A 130 9.49 1.58 12.14
CA ALA A 130 8.17 1.53 11.51
C ALA A 130 8.36 1.88 10.03
N ARG A 131 9.14 1.05 9.36
CA ARG A 131 9.56 1.25 7.96
C ARG A 131 8.51 0.71 7.01
N PRO A 132 7.85 1.60 6.24
CA PRO A 132 6.92 1.16 5.22
C PRO A 132 7.62 0.32 4.15
N PHE A 133 6.89 -0.66 3.65
CA PHE A 133 7.32 -1.45 2.50
C PHE A 133 7.33 -0.58 1.23
N ARG A 134 8.32 -0.76 0.41
CA ARG A 134 8.40 -0.47 -1.02
C ARG A 134 9.24 -1.56 -1.67
N SER A 135 9.17 -1.69 -2.98
CA SER A 135 9.99 -2.67 -3.70
C SER A 135 11.48 -2.51 -3.32
N GLY A 136 12.13 -3.62 -2.98
CA GLY A 136 13.51 -3.68 -2.52
C GLY A 136 13.74 -3.43 -1.03
N THR A 137 12.79 -2.86 -0.29
CA THR A 137 13.00 -2.44 1.12
C THR A 137 13.43 -3.58 2.03
N VAL A 138 12.88 -4.79 1.86
CA VAL A 138 13.20 -5.94 2.72
C VAL A 138 14.68 -6.30 2.59
N THR A 139 15.18 -6.43 1.37
CA THR A 139 16.60 -6.74 1.11
C THR A 139 17.51 -5.59 1.55
N GLU A 140 17.19 -4.36 1.18
CA GLU A 140 17.95 -3.16 1.58
C GLU A 140 18.09 -3.03 3.09
N THR A 141 17.03 -3.29 3.85
CA THR A 141 17.04 -3.21 5.32
C THR A 141 17.99 -4.24 5.93
N LEU A 142 17.94 -5.48 5.44
CA LEU A 142 18.81 -6.54 5.92
C LEU A 142 20.29 -6.26 5.61
N GLU A 143 20.60 -5.86 4.37
CA GLU A 143 21.96 -5.51 3.96
C GLU A 143 22.52 -4.33 4.75
N HIS A 144 21.68 -3.32 4.99
CA HIS A 144 22.04 -2.18 5.82
C HIS A 144 22.33 -2.61 7.25
N ALA A 145 21.44 -3.41 7.87
CA ALA A 145 21.61 -3.90 9.22
C ALA A 145 22.88 -4.74 9.39
N ARG A 146 23.18 -5.65 8.44
CA ARG A 146 24.41 -6.46 8.43
C ARG A 146 25.66 -5.59 8.34
N THR A 147 25.69 -4.65 7.39
CA THR A 147 26.79 -3.72 7.22
C THR A 147 27.00 -2.89 8.48
N PHE A 148 25.91 -2.45 9.10
CA PHE A 148 25.97 -1.65 10.30
C PHE A 148 26.50 -2.47 11.49
N ALA A 149 25.95 -3.67 11.77
CA ALA A 149 26.38 -4.56 12.84
C ALA A 149 27.89 -4.89 12.74
N SER A 150 28.34 -5.29 11.55
CA SER A 150 29.76 -5.62 11.29
C SER A 150 30.69 -4.41 11.50
N ARG A 151 30.24 -3.19 11.14
CA ARG A 151 31.04 -1.96 11.30
C ARG A 151 31.19 -1.55 12.76
N ILE A 152 30.12 -1.61 13.55
CA ILE A 152 30.14 -1.24 14.96
C ILE A 152 30.62 -2.39 15.86
N ARG A 153 30.68 -3.62 15.34
CA ARG A 153 31.01 -4.85 16.05
C ARG A 153 30.15 -5.08 17.31
N LEU A 154 28.87 -4.88 17.17
CA LEU A 154 27.87 -5.15 18.21
C LEU A 154 26.75 -6.02 17.64
N PRO A 155 26.21 -6.95 18.45
CA PRO A 155 24.95 -7.62 18.12
C PRO A 155 23.84 -6.57 17.91
N LEU A 156 23.00 -6.80 16.90
CA LEU A 156 21.93 -5.89 16.51
C LEU A 156 20.56 -6.58 16.62
N VAL A 157 19.62 -5.88 17.23
CA VAL A 157 18.18 -6.24 17.22
C VAL A 157 17.46 -5.24 16.32
N TYR A 158 16.72 -5.73 15.33
CA TYR A 158 15.86 -4.92 14.47
C TYR A 158 14.40 -5.36 14.65
N THR A 159 13.51 -4.40 14.86
CA THR A 159 12.06 -4.67 14.91
C THR A 159 11.31 -3.72 13.99
N ASN A 160 10.32 -4.25 13.26
CA ASN A 160 9.46 -3.47 12.36
C ASN A 160 7.99 -3.86 12.54
N LEU A 161 7.09 -2.90 12.28
CA LEU A 161 5.65 -3.16 12.25
C LEU A 161 5.28 -4.15 11.14
N VAL A 162 4.11 -4.76 11.26
CA VAL A 162 3.46 -5.53 10.20
C VAL A 162 2.04 -4.99 9.99
N GLY A 163 1.50 -5.09 8.76
CA GLY A 163 0.14 -4.66 8.47
C GLY A 163 0.05 -3.37 7.68
N GLY A 164 -1.17 -3.01 7.26
CA GLY A 164 -1.48 -1.80 6.50
C GLY A 164 -2.16 -0.72 7.36
N ASN A 165 -1.75 0.53 7.21
CA ASN A 165 -2.43 1.71 7.73
C ASN A 165 -2.37 2.80 6.65
N ASP A 166 -3.53 3.27 6.19
CA ASP A 166 -3.65 4.23 5.09
C ASP A 166 -2.89 3.76 3.83
N SER A 167 -1.95 4.56 3.32
CA SER A 167 -1.07 4.22 2.20
C SER A 167 0.10 3.32 2.58
N ALA A 168 0.48 3.31 3.86
CA ALA A 168 1.65 2.58 4.33
C ALA A 168 1.33 1.12 4.63
N VAL A 169 2.16 0.21 4.14
CA VAL A 169 2.11 -1.21 4.48
C VAL A 169 3.47 -1.63 5.05
N PHE A 170 3.48 -2.39 6.12
CA PHE A 170 4.67 -2.82 6.83
C PHE A 170 4.84 -4.33 6.69
N ALA A 171 6.03 -4.75 6.28
CA ALA A 171 6.33 -6.15 6.01
C ALA A 171 6.70 -6.97 7.26
N GLY A 172 6.91 -6.36 8.41
CA GLY A 172 7.52 -7.05 9.56
C GLY A 172 8.96 -7.43 9.27
N GLY A 173 9.29 -8.72 9.42
CA GLY A 173 10.63 -9.23 9.19
C GLY A 173 11.63 -8.75 10.24
N SER A 174 11.21 -8.71 11.51
CA SER A 174 12.08 -8.40 12.64
C SER A 174 13.12 -9.50 12.86
N PHE A 175 14.35 -9.14 13.26
CA PHE A 175 15.46 -10.10 13.42
C PHE A 175 16.47 -9.68 14.47
N MET A 176 17.29 -10.66 14.88
CA MET A 176 18.51 -10.43 15.66
C MET A 176 19.73 -10.91 14.87
N LEU A 177 20.78 -10.09 14.86
CA LEU A 177 22.09 -10.41 14.26
C LEU A 177 23.15 -10.48 15.32
N ASP A 178 24.13 -11.37 15.13
CA ASP A 178 25.39 -11.36 15.86
C ASP A 178 26.31 -10.22 15.39
N LEU A 179 27.48 -10.10 16.00
CA LEU A 179 28.48 -9.05 15.67
C LEU A 179 29.10 -9.18 14.28
N ASP A 180 28.96 -10.34 13.65
CA ASP A 180 29.46 -10.62 12.28
C ASP A 180 28.34 -10.54 11.23
N GLY A 181 27.09 -10.22 11.65
CA GLY A 181 25.91 -10.08 10.80
C GLY A 181 25.20 -11.41 10.48
N GLY A 182 25.51 -12.47 11.21
CA GLY A 182 24.80 -13.75 11.17
C GLY A 182 23.44 -13.67 11.90
N PHE A 183 22.45 -14.42 11.43
CA PHE A 183 21.14 -14.47 12.11
C PHE A 183 21.23 -15.27 13.41
N ILE A 184 20.77 -14.68 14.52
CA ILE A 184 20.50 -15.35 15.78
C ILE A 184 19.02 -15.76 15.82
N GLU A 185 18.12 -14.88 15.33
CA GLU A 185 16.68 -15.03 15.36
C GLU A 185 16.06 -14.22 14.24
N CYS A 186 14.91 -14.65 13.67
CA CYS A 186 14.13 -13.84 12.74
C CYS A 186 12.65 -14.22 12.77
N LEU A 187 11.79 -13.26 12.55
CA LEU A 187 10.35 -13.41 12.41
C LEU A 187 9.93 -13.45 10.94
N PRO A 188 8.85 -14.15 10.61
CA PRO A 188 8.37 -14.22 9.23
C PRO A 188 7.94 -12.85 8.72
N LEU A 189 8.11 -12.62 7.41
CA LEU A 189 7.51 -11.48 6.74
C LEU A 189 5.98 -11.59 6.71
N TRP A 190 5.30 -10.44 6.74
CA TRP A 190 3.87 -10.30 6.51
C TRP A 190 2.94 -10.98 7.54
N LYS A 191 3.43 -11.27 8.73
CA LYS A 191 2.66 -11.93 9.77
C LYS A 191 3.02 -11.39 11.14
N GLU A 192 2.03 -11.22 12.03
CA GLU A 192 2.30 -10.96 13.45
C GLU A 192 3.01 -12.16 14.07
N GLY A 193 3.93 -11.93 15.00
CA GLY A 193 4.67 -13.01 15.63
C GLY A 193 5.56 -12.57 16.77
N VAL A 194 6.02 -13.56 17.55
CA VAL A 194 6.96 -13.41 18.66
C VAL A 194 8.08 -14.44 18.48
N ALA A 195 9.32 -14.04 18.69
CA ALA A 195 10.50 -14.91 18.57
C ALA A 195 10.46 -16.10 19.53
N GLY A 196 11.07 -17.22 19.11
CA GLY A 196 11.12 -18.45 19.89
C GLY A 196 9.85 -19.28 19.86
N VAL A 197 8.84 -18.89 19.09
CA VAL A 197 7.57 -19.63 18.92
C VAL A 197 7.51 -20.33 17.55
N ASP A 198 8.12 -19.78 16.53
CA ASP A 198 8.17 -20.31 15.16
C ASP A 198 9.59 -20.73 14.76
N GLU A 199 9.72 -21.66 13.81
CA GLU A 199 11.04 -22.08 13.28
C GLU A 199 11.77 -20.94 12.57
N VAL A 200 13.04 -20.78 12.93
CA VAL A 200 13.92 -19.74 12.39
C VAL A 200 14.41 -20.10 10.99
N SER A 201 13.78 -19.59 9.97
CA SER A 201 14.39 -19.49 8.66
C SER A 201 14.05 -18.14 8.06
N TRP A 202 15.07 -17.38 7.57
CA TRP A 202 14.77 -16.13 6.87
C TRP A 202 13.88 -16.44 5.65
N PRO A 203 12.65 -15.95 5.65
CA PRO A 203 11.72 -16.25 4.58
C PRO A 203 12.07 -15.40 3.36
N TRP A 204 12.98 -15.90 2.52
CA TRP A 204 13.22 -15.29 1.22
C TRP A 204 11.95 -15.37 0.41
N THR A 205 11.33 -14.22 0.16
CA THR A 205 10.20 -14.06 -0.75
C THR A 205 10.68 -13.29 -1.99
N SER A 206 10.16 -13.64 -3.15
CA SER A 206 10.45 -12.90 -4.38
C SER A 206 9.80 -11.51 -4.35
N GLU A 207 10.34 -10.55 -5.08
CA GLU A 207 9.75 -9.21 -5.17
C GLU A 207 8.30 -9.22 -5.68
N PRO A 208 7.90 -10.04 -6.69
CA PRO A 208 6.48 -10.14 -7.05
C PRO A 208 5.60 -10.65 -5.90
N GLU A 209 6.09 -11.63 -5.11
CA GLU A 209 5.36 -12.09 -3.94
C GLU A 209 5.22 -11.01 -2.87
N ASN A 210 6.29 -10.29 -2.58
CA ASN A 210 6.27 -9.18 -1.62
C ASN A 210 5.29 -8.08 -2.05
N THR A 211 5.29 -7.72 -3.34
CA THR A 211 4.37 -6.74 -3.89
C THR A 211 2.91 -7.22 -3.78
N TRP A 212 2.64 -8.49 -4.12
CA TRP A 212 1.30 -9.05 -3.99
C TRP A 212 0.82 -9.07 -2.54
N ARG A 213 1.68 -9.46 -1.60
CA ARG A 213 1.39 -9.43 -0.16
C ARG A 213 1.13 -8.00 0.35
N ALA A 214 1.90 -7.03 -0.11
CA ALA A 214 1.66 -5.62 0.24
C ALA A 214 0.29 -5.14 -0.24
N LEU A 215 -0.08 -5.45 -1.48
CA LEU A 215 -1.38 -5.11 -2.05
C LEU A 215 -2.55 -5.77 -1.30
N THR A 216 -2.47 -7.07 -1.06
CA THR A 216 -3.54 -7.81 -0.36
C THR A 216 -3.65 -7.39 1.11
N MET A 217 -2.52 -7.20 1.80
CA MET A 217 -2.50 -6.72 3.18
C MET A 217 -3.04 -5.29 3.30
N GLY A 218 -2.63 -4.40 2.39
CA GLY A 218 -3.10 -3.01 2.38
C GLY A 218 -4.61 -2.92 2.16
N VAL A 219 -5.15 -3.61 1.14
CA VAL A 219 -6.61 -3.67 0.90
C VAL A 219 -7.34 -4.29 2.09
N GLY A 220 -6.87 -5.45 2.58
CA GLY A 220 -7.51 -6.17 3.67
C GLY A 220 -7.56 -5.36 4.96
N ASP A 221 -6.46 -4.71 5.33
CA ASP A 221 -6.39 -3.91 6.54
C ASP A 221 -7.18 -2.60 6.39
N TYR A 222 -7.12 -1.94 5.24
CA TYR A 222 -7.91 -0.74 5.00
C TYR A 222 -9.41 -1.00 5.17
N VAL A 223 -9.92 -2.09 4.60
CA VAL A 223 -11.33 -2.48 4.74
C VAL A 223 -11.68 -2.82 6.20
N ARG A 224 -10.89 -3.68 6.85
CA ARG A 224 -11.16 -4.14 8.22
C ARG A 224 -11.05 -3.02 9.26
N LYS A 225 -9.99 -2.21 9.18
CA LYS A 225 -9.71 -1.12 10.14
C LYS A 225 -10.71 0.04 10.03
N ASN A 226 -11.28 0.26 8.84
CA ASN A 226 -12.34 1.27 8.62
C ASN A 226 -13.76 0.71 8.80
N GLY A 227 -13.93 -0.60 9.04
CA GLY A 227 -15.22 -1.21 9.33
C GLY A 227 -16.14 -1.34 8.11
N PHE A 228 -15.61 -1.40 6.89
CA PHE A 228 -16.39 -1.70 5.70
C PHE A 228 -16.81 -3.19 5.66
N ASN A 229 -18.00 -3.46 5.10
CA ASN A 229 -18.52 -4.83 4.98
C ASN A 229 -17.75 -5.66 3.95
N GLY A 230 -17.29 -5.05 2.88
CA GLY A 230 -16.56 -5.62 1.77
C GLY A 230 -16.14 -4.52 0.80
N VAL A 231 -15.91 -4.90 -0.44
CA VAL A 231 -15.56 -3.96 -1.52
C VAL A 231 -16.44 -4.14 -2.73
N LEU A 232 -16.61 -3.06 -3.48
CA LEU A 232 -17.18 -3.13 -4.83
C LEU A 232 -16.27 -2.40 -5.81
N LEU A 233 -16.34 -2.79 -7.10
CA LEU A 233 -15.61 -2.14 -8.18
C LEU A 233 -16.35 -2.27 -9.50
N GLY A 234 -16.07 -1.35 -10.41
CA GLY A 234 -16.46 -1.47 -11.81
C GLY A 234 -15.57 -2.52 -12.49
N LEU A 235 -16.15 -3.59 -13.01
CA LEU A 235 -15.44 -4.61 -13.78
C LEU A 235 -15.71 -4.39 -15.27
N SER A 236 -14.78 -3.72 -15.94
CA SER A 236 -14.96 -3.24 -17.32
C SER A 236 -14.69 -4.29 -18.39
N GLY A 237 -14.13 -5.45 -18.02
CA GLY A 237 -13.51 -6.40 -18.98
C GLY A 237 -12.10 -5.98 -19.39
N GLY A 238 -11.53 -4.95 -18.77
CA GLY A 238 -10.14 -4.55 -18.90
C GLY A 238 -9.24 -5.11 -17.80
N PHE A 239 -7.94 -5.09 -18.07
CA PHE A 239 -6.90 -5.68 -17.22
C PHE A 239 -6.87 -5.09 -15.79
N ASP A 240 -6.90 -3.77 -15.62
CA ASP A 240 -6.72 -3.11 -14.31
C ASP A 240 -7.85 -3.45 -13.33
N SER A 241 -9.09 -3.42 -13.81
CA SER A 241 -10.25 -3.80 -12.99
C SER A 241 -10.21 -5.28 -12.60
N ALA A 242 -9.74 -6.16 -13.50
CA ALA A 242 -9.54 -7.58 -13.21
C ALA A 242 -8.44 -7.79 -12.15
N LEU A 243 -7.33 -7.06 -12.25
CA LEU A 243 -6.24 -7.11 -11.27
C LEU A 243 -6.70 -6.62 -9.89
N CYS A 244 -7.43 -5.51 -9.81
CA CYS A 244 -8.00 -5.02 -8.56
C CYS A 244 -8.99 -6.02 -7.94
N ALA A 245 -9.84 -6.66 -8.74
CA ALA A 245 -10.74 -7.72 -8.27
C ALA A 245 -9.96 -8.90 -7.70
N ALA A 246 -8.90 -9.35 -8.39
CA ALA A 246 -8.05 -10.45 -7.94
C ALA A 246 -7.35 -10.14 -6.59
N ILE A 247 -6.76 -8.94 -6.47
CA ILE A 247 -6.14 -8.47 -5.21
C ILE A 247 -7.18 -8.45 -4.09
N ALA A 248 -8.39 -7.94 -4.35
CA ALA A 248 -9.45 -7.85 -3.37
C ALA A 248 -9.92 -9.23 -2.89
N VAL A 249 -10.03 -10.20 -3.81
CA VAL A 249 -10.42 -11.59 -3.47
C VAL A 249 -9.34 -12.28 -2.63
N ASP A 250 -8.07 -12.14 -2.99
CA ASP A 250 -6.97 -12.70 -2.20
C ASP A 250 -6.84 -12.01 -0.82
N ALA A 251 -7.30 -10.76 -0.68
CA ALA A 251 -7.28 -10.00 0.57
C ALA A 251 -8.45 -10.29 1.52
N LEU A 252 -9.64 -10.55 0.98
CA LEU A 252 -10.90 -10.52 1.74
C LEU A 252 -11.74 -11.80 1.62
N GLY A 253 -11.51 -12.60 0.57
CA GLY A 253 -12.39 -13.68 0.15
C GLY A 253 -13.44 -13.22 -0.87
N ALA A 254 -13.89 -14.14 -1.72
CA ALA A 254 -14.81 -13.85 -2.83
C ALA A 254 -16.18 -13.34 -2.39
N ASP A 255 -16.65 -13.75 -1.22
CA ASP A 255 -17.94 -13.38 -0.62
C ASP A 255 -18.02 -11.87 -0.26
N LYS A 256 -16.87 -11.21 -0.10
CA LYS A 256 -16.76 -9.79 0.23
C LYS A 256 -16.43 -8.89 -0.97
N VAL A 257 -16.42 -9.44 -2.17
CA VAL A 257 -16.12 -8.69 -3.39
C VAL A 257 -17.32 -8.68 -4.32
N ARG A 258 -17.75 -7.48 -4.70
CA ARG A 258 -18.83 -7.28 -5.69
C ARG A 258 -18.27 -6.60 -6.92
N ALA A 259 -18.47 -7.20 -8.09
CA ALA A 259 -18.13 -6.63 -9.39
C ALA A 259 -19.40 -6.11 -10.11
N VAL A 260 -19.27 -4.96 -10.76
CA VAL A 260 -20.36 -4.35 -11.51
C VAL A 260 -19.92 -4.03 -12.93
N MET A 261 -20.50 -4.69 -13.91
CA MET A 261 -20.35 -4.34 -15.32
C MET A 261 -21.39 -3.28 -15.71
N MET A 262 -20.94 -2.20 -16.33
CA MET A 262 -21.79 -1.07 -16.70
C MET A 262 -21.65 -0.76 -18.19
N PRO A 263 -22.28 -1.57 -19.07
CA PRO A 263 -22.11 -1.42 -20.51
C PRO A 263 -22.74 -0.15 -21.06
N SER A 264 -22.05 0.45 -22.02
CA SER A 264 -22.54 1.52 -22.90
C SER A 264 -22.83 0.97 -24.31
N VAL A 265 -23.21 1.84 -25.24
CA VAL A 265 -23.36 1.48 -26.65
C VAL A 265 -22.00 1.13 -27.34
N PHE A 266 -20.89 1.47 -26.73
CA PHE A 266 -19.54 1.23 -27.25
C PHE A 266 -18.87 -0.01 -26.63
N THR A 267 -19.48 -0.61 -25.60
CA THR A 267 -18.92 -1.78 -24.92
C THR A 267 -19.00 -2.99 -25.85
N SER A 268 -17.85 -3.60 -26.10
CA SER A 268 -17.74 -4.76 -26.97
C SER A 268 -18.28 -6.04 -26.30
N GLU A 269 -18.74 -7.00 -27.12
CA GLU A 269 -19.10 -8.32 -26.60
C GLU A 269 -17.89 -9.03 -25.95
N GLU A 270 -16.68 -8.79 -26.47
CA GLU A 270 -15.44 -9.30 -25.90
C GLU A 270 -15.29 -8.83 -24.46
N SER A 271 -15.41 -7.52 -24.19
CA SER A 271 -15.31 -6.97 -22.84
C SER A 271 -16.40 -7.47 -21.89
N LEU A 272 -17.63 -7.70 -22.38
CA LEU A 272 -18.70 -8.34 -21.61
C LEU A 272 -18.35 -9.77 -21.20
N ASN A 273 -17.79 -10.55 -22.14
CA ASN A 273 -17.39 -11.92 -21.91
C ASN A 273 -16.15 -11.99 -20.99
N ASP A 274 -15.18 -11.12 -21.18
CA ASP A 274 -13.98 -11.01 -20.34
C ASP A 274 -14.34 -10.67 -18.88
N ALA A 275 -15.22 -9.69 -18.67
CA ALA A 275 -15.69 -9.33 -17.32
C ALA A 275 -16.40 -10.52 -16.64
N ARG A 276 -17.27 -11.22 -17.37
CA ARG A 276 -17.94 -12.41 -16.85
C ARG A 276 -16.94 -13.51 -16.50
N ALA A 277 -16.00 -13.79 -17.40
CA ALA A 277 -14.97 -14.81 -17.18
C ALA A 277 -14.11 -14.53 -15.95
N VAL A 278 -13.76 -13.26 -15.70
CA VAL A 278 -13.05 -12.85 -14.47
C VAL A 278 -13.91 -13.10 -13.24
N ALA A 279 -15.19 -12.68 -13.27
CA ALA A 279 -16.10 -12.86 -12.13
C ALA A 279 -16.32 -14.36 -11.81
N GLU A 280 -16.46 -15.21 -12.83
CA GLU A 280 -16.57 -16.65 -12.67
C GLU A 280 -15.27 -17.28 -12.15
N CYS A 281 -14.12 -16.87 -12.68
CA CYS A 281 -12.80 -17.33 -12.25
C CYS A 281 -12.55 -17.03 -10.77
N LEU A 282 -12.95 -15.84 -10.32
CA LEU A 282 -12.80 -15.37 -8.94
C LEU A 282 -13.93 -15.82 -8.00
N GLY A 283 -15.04 -16.35 -8.53
CA GLY A 283 -16.21 -16.77 -7.75
C GLY A 283 -16.94 -15.60 -7.06
N ILE A 284 -16.86 -14.40 -7.60
CA ILE A 284 -17.40 -13.18 -7.00
C ILE A 284 -18.81 -12.85 -7.49
N ARG A 285 -19.53 -12.05 -6.70
CA ARG A 285 -20.81 -11.49 -7.13
C ARG A 285 -20.61 -10.56 -8.32
N TYR A 286 -21.43 -10.77 -9.38
CA TYR A 286 -21.36 -10.01 -10.63
C TYR A 286 -22.73 -9.47 -11.00
N ASP A 287 -22.86 -8.14 -11.04
CA ASP A 287 -24.09 -7.44 -11.43
C ASP A 287 -23.85 -6.72 -12.77
N ILE A 288 -24.87 -6.65 -13.64
CA ILE A 288 -24.82 -5.91 -14.91
C ILE A 288 -25.83 -4.77 -14.85
N LEU A 289 -25.34 -3.54 -14.96
CA LEU A 289 -26.12 -2.29 -14.87
C LEU A 289 -25.81 -1.40 -16.08
N PRO A 290 -26.59 -1.48 -17.19
CA PRO A 290 -26.36 -0.66 -18.38
C PRO A 290 -26.48 0.83 -18.09
N ILE A 291 -25.59 1.63 -18.69
CA ILE A 291 -25.58 3.10 -18.55
C ILE A 291 -26.22 3.83 -19.72
N VAL A 292 -26.79 3.13 -20.71
CA VAL A 292 -27.34 3.70 -21.94
C VAL A 292 -28.42 4.73 -21.62
N ASP A 293 -29.44 4.33 -20.86
CA ASP A 293 -30.58 5.21 -20.54
C ASP A 293 -30.18 6.39 -19.62
N PRO A 294 -29.41 6.19 -18.54
CA PRO A 294 -28.93 7.28 -17.70
C PRO A 294 -28.07 8.31 -18.46
N VAL A 295 -27.18 7.87 -19.34
CA VAL A 295 -26.36 8.77 -20.17
C VAL A 295 -27.23 9.55 -21.13
N LYS A 296 -28.16 8.86 -21.82
CA LYS A 296 -29.09 9.53 -22.74
C LYS A 296 -29.94 10.58 -22.01
N ALA A 297 -30.48 10.27 -20.86
CA ALA A 297 -31.26 11.24 -20.06
C ALA A 297 -30.43 12.48 -19.71
N MET A 298 -29.15 12.32 -19.37
CA MET A 298 -28.24 13.43 -19.09
C MET A 298 -27.94 14.25 -20.36
N GLU A 299 -27.67 13.58 -21.49
CA GLU A 299 -27.48 14.26 -22.78
C GLU A 299 -28.72 15.07 -23.20
N ASP A 300 -29.92 14.50 -23.04
CA ASP A 300 -31.17 15.18 -23.37
C ASP A 300 -31.38 16.45 -22.52
N VAL A 301 -31.03 16.42 -21.23
CA VAL A 301 -31.12 17.59 -20.34
C VAL A 301 -30.11 18.67 -20.75
N LEU A 302 -28.91 18.29 -21.19
CA LEU A 302 -27.84 19.22 -21.57
C LEU A 302 -27.96 19.73 -23.01
N ALA A 303 -28.69 19.06 -23.89
CA ALA A 303 -28.79 19.37 -25.31
C ALA A 303 -29.14 20.85 -25.62
N PRO A 304 -30.10 21.52 -24.90
CA PRO A 304 -30.39 22.94 -25.15
C PRO A 304 -29.19 23.85 -24.85
N VAL A 305 -28.36 23.50 -23.86
CA VAL A 305 -27.16 24.30 -23.45
C VAL A 305 -26.01 24.06 -24.41
N PHE A 306 -25.91 22.85 -24.98
CA PHE A 306 -24.86 22.46 -25.92
C PHE A 306 -25.18 22.79 -27.39
N ALA A 307 -26.31 23.44 -27.66
CA ALA A 307 -26.73 23.77 -29.03
C ALA A 307 -25.64 24.50 -29.78
N GLY A 308 -25.28 23.98 -30.98
CA GLY A 308 -24.22 24.56 -31.84
C GLY A 308 -22.80 24.19 -31.43
N LYS A 309 -22.60 23.25 -30.47
CA LYS A 309 -21.30 22.67 -30.16
C LYS A 309 -21.20 21.25 -30.73
N ASP A 310 -20.03 20.91 -31.24
CA ASP A 310 -19.74 19.55 -31.69
C ASP A 310 -19.49 18.63 -30.48
N ARG A 311 -19.72 17.33 -30.66
CA ARG A 311 -19.37 16.30 -29.66
C ARG A 311 -17.86 16.24 -29.48
N ASP A 312 -17.40 16.11 -28.23
CA ASP A 312 -15.99 16.02 -27.86
C ASP A 312 -15.79 15.05 -26.66
N ALA A 313 -14.73 15.22 -25.91
CA ALA A 313 -14.46 14.45 -24.69
C ALA A 313 -15.54 14.64 -23.60
N THR A 314 -16.47 15.58 -23.73
CA THR A 314 -17.55 15.82 -22.77
C THR A 314 -18.47 14.58 -22.68
N GLU A 315 -18.88 14.04 -23.81
CA GLU A 315 -19.77 12.88 -23.86
C GLU A 315 -19.07 11.59 -23.43
N GLU A 316 -17.77 11.43 -23.72
CA GLU A 316 -16.95 10.35 -23.17
C GLU A 316 -16.90 10.43 -21.63
N ASN A 317 -16.64 11.63 -21.11
CA ASN A 317 -16.58 11.88 -19.66
C ASN A 317 -17.93 11.73 -18.95
N LEU A 318 -19.06 12.01 -19.63
CA LEU A 318 -20.40 11.74 -19.07
C LEU A 318 -20.60 10.26 -18.78
N GLN A 319 -20.18 9.38 -19.70
CA GLN A 319 -20.28 7.93 -19.47
C GLN A 319 -19.44 7.49 -18.24
N ALA A 320 -18.21 7.95 -18.14
CA ALA A 320 -17.34 7.62 -16.99
C ALA A 320 -17.94 8.13 -15.67
N ARG A 321 -18.47 9.36 -15.62
CA ARG A 321 -19.10 9.94 -14.43
C ARG A 321 -20.41 9.24 -14.06
N MET A 322 -21.20 8.82 -15.04
CA MET A 322 -22.42 8.04 -14.76
C MET A 322 -22.08 6.72 -14.08
N ARG A 323 -21.01 6.01 -14.55
CA ARG A 323 -20.50 4.81 -13.86
C ARG A 323 -20.09 5.11 -12.42
N GLY A 324 -19.30 6.16 -12.21
CA GLY A 324 -18.89 6.58 -10.86
C GLY A 324 -20.06 6.86 -9.93
N THR A 325 -21.08 7.58 -10.41
CA THR A 325 -22.31 7.90 -9.64
C THR A 325 -23.06 6.63 -9.25
N MET A 326 -23.24 5.69 -10.17
CA MET A 326 -23.94 4.42 -9.91
C MET A 326 -23.16 3.55 -8.91
N LEU A 327 -21.85 3.45 -9.05
CA LEU A 327 -21.00 2.71 -8.12
C LEU A 327 -21.06 3.31 -6.72
N MET A 328 -20.99 4.64 -6.58
CA MET A 328 -21.14 5.29 -5.28
C MET A 328 -22.53 5.09 -4.65
N ALA A 329 -23.58 5.05 -5.46
CA ALA A 329 -24.91 4.73 -4.95
C ALA A 329 -24.98 3.30 -4.37
N LEU A 330 -24.32 2.33 -5.03
CA LEU A 330 -24.19 0.97 -4.50
C LEU A 330 -23.35 0.93 -3.23
N SER A 331 -22.19 1.60 -3.23
CA SER A 331 -21.32 1.73 -2.05
C SER A 331 -22.10 2.22 -0.84
N ASN A 332 -22.81 3.33 -0.98
CA ASN A 332 -23.61 3.90 0.10
C ASN A 332 -24.76 2.98 0.56
N LYS A 333 -25.35 2.23 -0.37
CA LYS A 333 -26.49 1.36 -0.06
C LYS A 333 -26.11 0.10 0.69
N PHE A 334 -24.92 -0.46 0.38
CA PHE A 334 -24.49 -1.76 0.91
C PHE A 334 -23.40 -1.64 1.97
N GLY A 335 -22.77 -0.48 2.13
CA GLY A 335 -21.68 -0.27 3.07
C GLY A 335 -20.36 -0.88 2.61
N ASP A 336 -20.22 -1.15 1.30
CA ASP A 336 -19.00 -1.66 0.68
C ASP A 336 -18.09 -0.49 0.25
N LEU A 337 -16.79 -0.64 0.40
CA LEU A 337 -15.80 0.34 -0.09
C LEU A 337 -15.70 0.26 -1.61
N LEU A 338 -15.90 1.38 -2.31
CA LEU A 338 -15.63 1.45 -3.74
C LEU A 338 -14.12 1.51 -4.01
N LEU A 339 -13.59 0.57 -4.79
CA LEU A 339 -12.22 0.58 -5.28
C LEU A 339 -12.12 1.31 -6.62
N ALA A 340 -11.20 2.28 -6.70
CA ALA A 340 -10.77 2.85 -7.98
C ALA A 340 -9.68 1.96 -8.58
N THR A 341 -9.65 1.83 -9.90
CA THR A 341 -8.81 0.85 -10.60
C THR A 341 -7.69 1.47 -11.44
N CYS A 342 -7.43 2.78 -11.30
CA CYS A 342 -6.36 3.48 -11.99
C CYS A 342 -4.98 3.00 -11.51
N ASN A 343 -4.06 2.80 -12.45
CA ASN A 343 -2.66 2.47 -12.18
C ASN A 343 -1.76 3.72 -12.22
N LYS A 344 -0.49 3.58 -11.81
CA LYS A 344 0.47 4.69 -11.73
C LYS A 344 0.73 5.36 -13.07
N SER A 345 0.79 4.60 -14.15
CA SER A 345 1.05 5.14 -15.50
C SER A 345 -0.09 6.05 -15.97
N GLU A 346 -1.34 5.63 -15.75
CA GLU A 346 -2.53 6.42 -16.08
C GLU A 346 -2.65 7.66 -15.20
N GLU A 347 -2.46 7.52 -13.88
CA GLU A 347 -2.45 8.63 -12.92
C GLU A 347 -1.36 9.66 -13.26
N ALA A 348 -0.17 9.20 -13.67
CA ALA A 348 0.94 10.08 -14.02
C ALA A 348 0.57 11.03 -15.14
N VAL A 349 0.01 10.52 -16.23
CA VAL A 349 -0.29 11.32 -17.43
C VAL A 349 -1.71 11.90 -17.44
N GLY A 350 -2.53 11.54 -16.41
CA GLY A 350 -3.92 11.98 -16.29
C GLY A 350 -4.85 11.36 -17.32
N TYR A 351 -4.54 10.13 -17.78
CA TYR A 351 -5.41 9.33 -18.65
C TYR A 351 -6.53 8.70 -17.85
N SER A 352 -7.38 9.56 -17.31
CA SER A 352 -8.49 9.23 -16.43
C SER A 352 -9.51 10.36 -16.39
N THR A 353 -10.73 10.05 -16.04
CA THR A 353 -11.83 11.02 -15.93
C THR A 353 -12.09 11.38 -14.48
N LEU A 354 -11.89 12.67 -14.15
CA LEU A 354 -12.20 13.20 -12.82
C LEU A 354 -13.69 12.95 -12.47
N TYR A 355 -13.92 12.36 -11.29
CA TYR A 355 -15.25 11.91 -10.80
C TYR A 355 -15.88 10.79 -11.64
N GLY A 356 -15.12 10.15 -12.53
CA GLY A 356 -15.52 8.98 -13.31
C GLY A 356 -14.81 7.72 -12.84
N ASP A 357 -13.86 7.24 -13.60
CA ASP A 357 -13.01 6.07 -13.28
C ASP A 357 -12.05 6.29 -12.11
N MET A 358 -11.75 7.56 -11.77
CA MET A 358 -11.05 7.92 -10.55
C MET A 358 -11.93 7.84 -9.28
N CYS A 359 -13.23 7.56 -9.42
CA CYS A 359 -14.15 7.52 -8.30
C CYS A 359 -13.91 6.29 -7.43
N GLY A 360 -13.70 6.50 -6.15
CA GLY A 360 -13.49 5.43 -5.17
C GLY A 360 -12.98 5.97 -3.84
N GLY A 361 -13.00 5.12 -2.82
CA GLY A 361 -12.45 5.43 -1.51
C GLY A 361 -11.03 4.90 -1.31
N PHE A 362 -10.58 3.97 -2.17
CA PHE A 362 -9.23 3.42 -2.15
C PHE A 362 -8.82 2.92 -3.53
N ALA A 363 -7.56 3.07 -3.90
CA ALA A 363 -7.01 2.72 -5.21
C ALA A 363 -5.83 1.74 -5.08
N PRO A 364 -6.08 0.41 -5.08
CA PRO A 364 -5.06 -0.60 -4.76
C PRO A 364 -3.79 -0.50 -5.59
N ILE A 365 -3.91 -0.27 -6.91
CA ILE A 365 -2.80 -0.30 -7.87
C ILE A 365 -2.32 1.10 -8.28
N LYS A 366 -2.72 2.15 -7.57
CA LYS A 366 -2.38 3.55 -7.87
C LYS A 366 -0.87 3.81 -7.99
N ASP A 367 -0.06 3.09 -7.24
CA ASP A 367 1.40 3.24 -7.24
C ASP A 367 2.13 2.08 -7.97
N LEU A 368 1.41 1.34 -8.83
CA LEU A 368 1.94 0.25 -9.63
C LEU A 368 1.93 0.64 -11.12
N TYR A 369 3.11 0.68 -11.76
CA TYR A 369 3.20 0.96 -13.20
C TYR A 369 2.52 -0.15 -14.03
N LYS A 370 1.97 0.20 -15.19
CA LYS A 370 1.24 -0.75 -16.06
C LYS A 370 2.06 -1.98 -16.42
N THR A 371 3.33 -1.80 -16.76
CA THR A 371 4.24 -2.91 -17.10
C THR A 371 4.50 -3.82 -15.91
N ASP A 372 4.66 -3.25 -14.72
CA ASP A 372 4.86 -3.99 -13.48
C ASP A 372 3.57 -4.73 -13.07
N ALA A 373 2.40 -4.12 -13.32
CA ALA A 373 1.09 -4.74 -13.11
C ALA A 373 0.89 -5.99 -13.98
N TYR A 374 1.26 -5.92 -15.27
CA TYR A 374 1.23 -7.11 -16.15
C TYR A 374 2.16 -8.23 -15.66
N ALA A 375 3.37 -7.88 -15.24
CA ALA A 375 4.31 -8.87 -14.70
C ALA A 375 3.77 -9.53 -13.44
N LEU A 376 3.16 -8.75 -12.55
CA LEU A 376 2.57 -9.21 -11.29
C LEU A 376 1.36 -10.13 -11.52
N ALA A 377 0.49 -9.81 -12.49
CA ALA A 377 -0.65 -10.64 -12.85
C ALA A 377 -0.22 -11.99 -13.42
N ARG A 378 0.82 -12.01 -14.30
CA ARG A 378 1.41 -13.25 -14.80
C ARG A 378 1.95 -14.09 -13.65
N TRP A 379 2.73 -13.47 -12.76
CA TRP A 379 3.26 -14.16 -11.59
C TRP A 379 2.15 -14.80 -10.76
N ARG A 380 1.04 -14.06 -10.48
CA ARG A 380 -0.07 -14.61 -9.68
C ARG A 380 -0.82 -15.73 -10.40
N ASN A 381 -0.98 -15.67 -11.73
CA ASN A 381 -1.58 -16.73 -12.52
C ASN A 381 -0.73 -18.02 -12.56
N GLU A 382 0.60 -17.88 -12.44
CA GLU A 382 1.55 -19.00 -12.44
C GLU A 382 1.81 -19.54 -11.03
N ASN A 383 1.51 -18.74 -9.99
CA ASN A 383 1.82 -19.07 -8.61
C ASN A 383 0.55 -19.00 -7.73
N HIS A 384 0.42 -20.00 -6.86
CA HIS A 384 -0.56 -19.99 -5.78
C HIS A 384 0.16 -20.14 -4.43
N PRO A 385 0.64 -19.03 -3.84
CA PRO A 385 1.37 -19.07 -2.57
C PRO A 385 0.54 -19.67 -1.46
N ARG A 386 1.17 -20.45 -0.56
CA ARG A 386 0.49 -21.15 0.54
C ARG A 386 -0.22 -20.24 1.55
N TRP A 387 0.11 -18.97 1.58
CA TRP A 387 -0.52 -17.99 2.49
C TRP A 387 -1.85 -17.45 1.96
N ILE A 388 -2.19 -17.70 0.68
CA ILE A 388 -3.49 -17.38 0.12
C ILE A 388 -4.46 -18.49 0.53
N GLU A 389 -5.53 -18.11 1.22
CA GLU A 389 -6.46 -19.07 1.85
C GLU A 389 -7.53 -19.62 0.89
N ASN A 390 -7.70 -18.99 -0.29
CA ASN A 390 -8.65 -19.48 -1.30
C ASN A 390 -7.99 -20.51 -2.24
N ASP A 391 -8.80 -21.29 -2.96
CA ASP A 391 -8.33 -22.32 -3.90
C ASP A 391 -8.16 -21.82 -5.35
N ILE A 392 -8.20 -20.50 -5.56
CA ILE A 392 -8.15 -19.88 -6.89
C ILE A 392 -6.72 -19.88 -7.43
N LYS A 393 -6.41 -20.82 -8.33
CA LYS A 393 -5.08 -20.96 -8.92
C LYS A 393 -4.78 -19.88 -9.97
N ARG A 394 -5.77 -19.52 -10.76
CA ARG A 394 -5.67 -18.46 -11.78
C ARG A 394 -6.70 -17.38 -11.47
N VAL A 395 -6.27 -16.15 -11.46
CA VAL A 395 -7.12 -15.01 -11.05
C VAL A 395 -7.74 -14.27 -12.23
N MET A 396 -7.26 -14.50 -13.44
CA MET A 396 -7.84 -13.93 -14.66
C MET A 396 -7.46 -14.74 -15.90
N PRO A 397 -8.25 -14.67 -16.99
CA PRO A 397 -7.89 -15.21 -18.29
C PRO A 397 -6.62 -14.58 -18.88
N ASP A 398 -5.80 -15.36 -19.60
CA ASP A 398 -4.52 -14.90 -20.17
C ASP A 398 -4.70 -13.82 -21.25
N ASN A 399 -5.83 -13.87 -22.01
CA ASN A 399 -6.12 -12.86 -23.01
C ASN A 399 -6.18 -11.44 -22.41
N LEU A 400 -6.64 -11.27 -21.17
CA LEU A 400 -6.66 -9.96 -20.49
C LEU A 400 -5.25 -9.40 -20.24
N ILE A 401 -4.26 -10.28 -20.03
CA ILE A 401 -2.87 -9.86 -19.83
C ILE A 401 -2.19 -9.45 -21.15
N THR A 402 -2.71 -9.93 -22.29
CA THR A 402 -2.13 -9.73 -23.62
C THR A 402 -2.94 -8.79 -24.51
N LYS A 403 -4.21 -8.55 -24.18
CA LYS A 403 -5.12 -7.66 -24.90
C LYS A 403 -4.61 -6.22 -24.86
N ALA A 404 -4.69 -5.52 -25.99
CA ALA A 404 -4.40 -4.10 -26.04
C ALA A 404 -5.38 -3.32 -25.16
N PRO A 405 -4.91 -2.42 -24.29
CA PRO A 405 -5.78 -1.66 -23.40
C PRO A 405 -6.61 -0.63 -24.17
N THR A 406 -7.86 -0.46 -23.72
CA THR A 406 -8.82 0.50 -24.30
C THR A 406 -9.83 0.94 -23.25
N ALA A 407 -10.25 2.21 -23.31
CA ALA A 407 -11.29 2.76 -22.42
C ALA A 407 -12.73 2.51 -22.93
N GLU A 408 -12.92 2.11 -24.20
CA GLU A 408 -14.23 1.86 -24.85
C GLU A 408 -15.29 2.97 -24.65
N LEU A 409 -14.86 4.23 -24.69
CA LEU A 409 -15.73 5.41 -24.59
C LEU A 409 -16.17 5.95 -25.96
N ARG A 410 -15.53 5.50 -27.03
CA ARG A 410 -15.80 5.78 -28.44
C ARG A 410 -15.47 4.59 -29.34
N PRO A 411 -15.95 4.55 -30.60
CA PRO A 411 -15.66 3.45 -31.52
C PRO A 411 -14.15 3.24 -31.77
N ASN A 412 -13.69 2.00 -31.72
CA ASN A 412 -12.32 1.56 -32.05
C ASN A 412 -11.22 2.28 -31.24
N GLN A 413 -11.52 2.79 -30.07
CA GLN A 413 -10.56 3.49 -29.20
C GLN A 413 -9.44 2.54 -28.76
N LYS A 414 -8.20 3.07 -28.76
CA LYS A 414 -7.02 2.45 -28.14
C LYS A 414 -6.28 3.48 -27.31
N ASP A 415 -5.67 3.06 -26.22
CA ASP A 415 -4.86 3.95 -25.37
C ASP A 415 -3.69 4.55 -26.16
N GLU A 416 -3.10 3.77 -27.09
CA GLU A 416 -2.03 4.21 -27.98
C GLU A 416 -2.43 5.34 -28.96
N ASP A 417 -3.72 5.64 -29.14
CA ASP A 417 -4.17 6.83 -29.90
C ASP A 417 -3.72 8.12 -29.20
N SER A 418 -3.54 8.06 -27.89
CA SER A 418 -3.21 9.22 -27.05
C SER A 418 -1.87 9.11 -26.32
N LEU A 419 -1.43 7.90 -25.99
CA LEU A 419 -0.26 7.60 -25.19
C LEU A 419 0.83 6.91 -26.04
N PRO A 420 2.11 7.03 -25.68
CA PRO A 420 3.13 6.11 -26.18
C PRO A 420 2.83 4.68 -25.70
N PRO A 421 3.37 3.63 -26.35
CA PRO A 421 3.30 2.27 -25.84
C PRO A 421 3.76 2.19 -24.37
N TYR A 422 3.02 1.46 -23.52
CA TYR A 422 3.29 1.44 -22.08
C TYR A 422 4.73 1.09 -21.69
N PRO A 423 5.46 0.18 -22.36
CA PRO A 423 6.87 -0.04 -22.06
C PRO A 423 7.73 1.22 -22.17
N THR A 424 7.47 2.05 -23.18
CA THR A 424 8.18 3.32 -23.38
C THR A 424 7.70 4.37 -22.39
N LEU A 425 6.38 4.48 -22.18
CA LEU A 425 5.79 5.42 -21.24
C LEU A 425 6.33 5.19 -19.82
N ASP A 426 6.27 3.95 -19.33
CA ASP A 426 6.71 3.60 -17.97
C ASP A 426 8.21 3.81 -17.78
N ALA A 427 9.02 3.50 -18.79
CA ALA A 427 10.46 3.75 -18.72
C ALA A 427 10.78 5.26 -18.58
N ILE A 428 10.12 6.10 -19.36
CA ILE A 428 10.24 7.57 -19.25
C ILE A 428 9.76 8.06 -17.87
N LEU A 429 8.58 7.59 -17.44
CA LEU A 429 8.00 7.99 -16.15
C LEU A 429 8.87 7.55 -14.96
N LYS A 430 9.43 6.34 -14.98
CA LYS A 430 10.36 5.87 -13.93
C LYS A 430 11.59 6.75 -13.85
N MET A 431 12.17 7.18 -14.96
CA MET A 431 13.30 8.13 -14.95
C MET A 431 12.89 9.48 -14.35
N MET A 432 11.74 10.03 -14.77
CA MET A 432 11.30 11.34 -14.31
C MET A 432 10.84 11.34 -12.85
N ILE A 433 10.11 10.33 -12.43
CA ILE A 433 9.46 10.29 -11.10
C ILE A 433 10.39 9.68 -10.06
N GLU A 434 10.94 8.48 -10.32
CA GLU A 434 11.75 7.76 -9.32
C GLU A 434 13.18 8.30 -9.21
N ASN A 435 13.74 8.83 -10.34
CA ASN A 435 15.13 9.28 -10.41
C ASN A 435 15.27 10.81 -10.56
N ASP A 436 14.17 11.57 -10.54
CA ASP A 436 14.14 13.04 -10.74
C ASP A 436 14.79 13.52 -12.05
N ALA A 437 14.82 12.68 -13.09
CA ALA A 437 15.45 13.04 -14.36
C ALA A 437 14.65 14.11 -15.10
N GLY A 438 15.33 15.12 -15.60
CA GLY A 438 14.78 16.14 -16.46
C GLY A 438 14.62 15.66 -17.92
N VAL A 439 13.94 16.46 -18.74
CA VAL A 439 13.72 16.15 -20.17
C VAL A 439 15.02 15.82 -20.90
N ASP A 440 16.06 16.63 -20.72
CA ASP A 440 17.33 16.46 -21.44
C ASP A 440 18.07 15.16 -21.05
N GLU A 441 17.96 14.75 -19.79
CA GLU A 441 18.56 13.48 -19.29
C GLU A 441 17.82 12.27 -19.88
N VAL A 442 16.49 12.33 -19.99
CA VAL A 442 15.70 11.25 -20.58
C VAL A 442 15.96 11.16 -22.10
N VAL A 443 16.09 12.29 -22.79
CA VAL A 443 16.48 12.32 -24.21
C VAL A 443 17.90 11.77 -24.40
N ALA A 444 18.84 12.13 -23.53
CA ALA A 444 20.22 11.61 -23.58
C ALA A 444 20.28 10.09 -23.34
N ALA A 445 19.30 9.50 -22.64
CA ALA A 445 19.16 8.06 -22.47
C ALA A 445 18.62 7.33 -23.72
N GLY A 446 18.32 8.08 -24.82
CA GLY A 446 17.97 7.52 -26.13
C GLY A 446 16.47 7.51 -26.45
N TYR A 447 15.63 8.18 -25.66
CA TYR A 447 14.21 8.34 -25.96
C TYR A 447 13.97 9.52 -26.90
N ASP A 448 12.95 9.39 -27.79
CA ASP A 448 12.56 10.42 -28.73
C ASP A 448 12.14 11.72 -28.03
N GLU A 449 12.74 12.83 -28.38
CA GLU A 449 12.55 14.12 -27.72
C GLU A 449 11.06 14.57 -27.74
N ALA A 450 10.36 14.40 -28.86
CA ALA A 450 8.95 14.80 -28.97
C ALA A 450 8.08 13.99 -28.01
N THR A 451 8.33 12.69 -27.91
CA THR A 451 7.67 11.77 -26.96
C THR A 451 7.96 12.16 -25.52
N VAL A 452 9.22 12.43 -25.18
CA VAL A 452 9.64 12.82 -23.82
C VAL A 452 8.96 14.12 -23.41
N ARG A 453 8.97 15.16 -24.27
CA ARG A 453 8.31 16.43 -24.01
C ARG A 453 6.79 16.31 -23.89
N LYS A 454 6.17 15.43 -24.68
CA LYS A 454 4.74 15.11 -24.57
C LYS A 454 4.43 14.50 -23.20
N VAL A 455 5.16 13.47 -22.78
CA VAL A 455 4.98 12.80 -21.47
C VAL A 455 5.21 13.79 -20.32
N TRP A 456 6.27 14.59 -20.38
CA TRP A 456 6.56 15.64 -19.40
C TRP A 456 5.38 16.61 -19.24
N SER A 457 4.86 17.11 -20.36
CA SER A 457 3.71 18.01 -20.36
C SER A 457 2.46 17.37 -19.77
N MET A 458 2.17 16.10 -20.10
CA MET A 458 1.04 15.35 -19.55
C MET A 458 1.20 15.14 -18.04
N LEU A 459 2.38 14.69 -17.59
CA LEU A 459 2.70 14.46 -16.18
C LEU A 459 2.42 15.72 -15.34
N HIS A 460 2.87 16.87 -15.81
CA HIS A 460 2.71 18.13 -15.08
C HIS A 460 1.29 18.69 -15.13
N ARG A 461 0.58 18.53 -16.24
CA ARG A 461 -0.82 18.96 -16.36
C ARG A 461 -1.79 18.11 -15.55
N ALA A 462 -1.47 16.85 -15.32
CA ALA A 462 -2.32 15.93 -14.57
C ALA A 462 -2.36 16.18 -13.05
N GLU A 463 -1.52 17.06 -12.51
CA GLU A 463 -1.40 17.30 -11.06
C GLU A 463 -2.75 17.58 -10.39
N PHE A 464 -3.62 18.41 -11.01
CA PHE A 464 -4.91 18.74 -10.41
C PHE A 464 -5.86 17.53 -10.31
N LYS A 465 -5.71 16.52 -11.18
CA LYS A 465 -6.45 15.26 -11.10
C LYS A 465 -5.94 14.42 -9.94
N ARG A 466 -4.62 14.23 -9.86
CA ARG A 466 -3.98 13.46 -8.78
C ARG A 466 -4.34 13.96 -7.38
N LYS A 467 -4.48 15.28 -7.21
CA LYS A 467 -4.93 15.89 -5.93
C LYS A 467 -6.37 15.53 -5.52
N GLN A 468 -7.14 14.90 -6.39
CA GLN A 468 -8.52 14.52 -6.16
C GLN A 468 -8.76 13.00 -6.33
N GLY A 469 -7.70 12.23 -6.56
CA GLY A 469 -7.74 10.78 -6.60
C GLY A 469 -7.86 10.14 -5.23
N ALA A 470 -8.41 8.93 -5.17
CA ALA A 470 -8.42 8.11 -3.97
C ALA A 470 -7.00 7.79 -3.50
N GLN A 471 -6.82 7.59 -2.20
CA GLN A 471 -5.55 7.13 -1.62
C GLN A 471 -5.24 5.71 -2.10
N GLY A 472 -3.96 5.40 -2.30
CA GLY A 472 -3.48 4.09 -2.72
C GLY A 472 -2.36 3.55 -1.85
N ILE A 473 -1.95 2.30 -2.10
CA ILE A 473 -0.84 1.66 -1.39
C ILE A 473 0.47 2.14 -2.00
N LYS A 474 1.37 2.62 -1.16
CA LYS A 474 2.72 3.01 -1.58
C LYS A 474 3.57 1.76 -1.81
N LEU A 475 4.07 1.62 -3.04
CA LEU A 475 4.90 0.49 -3.47
C LEU A 475 6.24 0.92 -4.06
N SER A 476 6.33 2.16 -4.50
CA SER A 476 7.48 2.72 -5.19
C SER A 476 8.26 3.70 -4.31
N ARG A 477 9.39 4.17 -4.80
CA ARG A 477 10.20 5.17 -4.12
C ARG A 477 9.47 6.50 -3.96
N ARG A 478 8.66 6.91 -4.95
CA ARG A 478 7.93 8.17 -4.97
C ARG A 478 6.47 7.97 -5.40
N SER A 479 5.58 7.94 -4.43
CA SER A 479 4.13 7.89 -4.66
C SER A 479 3.54 9.27 -4.93
N PHE A 480 2.39 9.31 -5.60
CA PHE A 480 1.66 10.55 -5.84
C PHE A 480 0.90 11.08 -4.62
N ASP A 481 0.68 10.24 -3.61
CA ASP A 481 -0.01 10.65 -2.41
C ASP A 481 0.90 11.38 -1.41
N GLU A 482 2.19 11.01 -1.35
CA GLU A 482 3.11 11.48 -0.32
C GLU A 482 4.33 12.23 -0.86
N ASP A 483 4.94 11.74 -1.94
CA ASP A 483 6.32 12.13 -2.30
C ASP A 483 6.38 13.05 -3.53
N TRP A 484 5.39 12.98 -4.43
CA TRP A 484 5.35 13.78 -5.65
C TRP A 484 4.29 14.87 -5.54
N ASN A 485 4.72 16.10 -5.28
CA ASN A 485 3.83 17.23 -5.02
C ASN A 485 4.31 18.49 -5.75
N PHE A 486 3.86 18.67 -6.99
CA PHE A 486 4.10 19.91 -7.71
C PHE A 486 2.94 20.90 -7.50
N PRO A 487 3.21 22.22 -7.56
CA PRO A 487 2.12 23.20 -7.55
C PRO A 487 1.17 22.98 -8.75
N VAL A 488 -0.13 23.02 -8.52
CA VAL A 488 -1.13 22.91 -9.60
C VAL A 488 -1.07 24.12 -10.54
N THR A 489 -0.83 25.30 -9.98
CA THR A 489 -0.82 26.58 -10.71
C THR A 489 0.55 26.94 -11.33
N LYS A 490 1.40 25.93 -11.60
CA LYS A 490 2.71 26.16 -12.24
C LYS A 490 2.60 26.39 -13.73
N LYS A 491 3.62 27.01 -14.31
CA LYS A 491 3.90 26.99 -15.76
C LYS A 491 4.97 25.92 -16.02
N VAL A 492 4.74 25.08 -17.01
CA VAL A 492 5.66 24.01 -17.42
C VAL A 492 5.94 24.12 -18.91
#